data_4963481c53a25208834266e780ae61c6
#
_entry.id   4963481c53a25208834266e780ae61c6
#
_cell.length_a   1.000
_cell.length_b   1.000
_cell.length_c   1.000
_cell.angle_alpha   90.00
_cell.angle_beta   90.00
_cell.angle_gamma   90.00
#
_symmetry.space_group_name_H-M   'P 1'
#
loop_
_entity.id
_entity.type
_entity.pdbx_description
1 polymer ?
#
loop_
_entity_poly.entity_id
_entity_poly.type
_entity_poly.pdbx_seq_one_letter_code
_entity_poly.pdbx_strand_id
1 'polypeptide(L)'
;AGGHIVAGNISGDAVLRSGGGHIRAGQIGGRAQLETDGGNITLKQAGSFVSVRTGGGQIDFGEVRGSVRAQTGGGGIRIITVSGPMEVESNGGSICLTRVAGAVQAATAGGNIQAWINPDAASSAGKVSLPGASQLSSGAGDIVVFLPRNLAANIDALVENGGVNRIDADPALLLNIQQIGNQISGPVRATGVLNGGGQVLKLRTTVGKIRLQFLDADTGLRDSLIREQRERINRWHESDFLPVKSVEPGPGAEEPLSFEEKSDWLESWMDKLEIALLGGLREDSDDFFKRLIASPHPIYPELARRARIQGIVKLQVKVKTDGGIEVQKVLQGEPVLADAAMDAVKKWRAKPASINGTRVETISTVTFDFELH
;
A
#
# COMPACT_ATOMS: atom_id res chain seq x y z
N ALA A 1 -24.34 24.55 2.19
CA ALA A 1 -25.14 23.52 2.81
C ALA A 1 -24.33 22.23 2.84
N GLY A 2 -24.31 21.50 4.00
CA GLY A 2 -23.47 20.32 4.24
C GLY A 2 -24.12 18.97 3.90
N GLY A 3 -25.10 18.93 3.02
CA GLY A 3 -25.86 17.71 2.71
C GLY A 3 -25.11 16.74 1.78
N HIS A 4 -25.44 15.44 1.88
CA HIS A 4 -24.97 14.44 0.94
C HIS A 4 -25.56 14.65 -0.46
N ILE A 5 -24.75 14.41 -1.50
CA ILE A 5 -25.18 14.44 -2.87
C ILE A 5 -25.10 13.03 -3.44
N VAL A 6 -26.22 12.52 -3.95
CA VAL A 6 -26.27 11.24 -4.67
C VAL A 6 -26.78 11.52 -6.07
N ALA A 7 -25.95 11.29 -7.06
CA ALA A 7 -26.28 11.46 -8.47
C ALA A 7 -26.21 10.09 -9.17
N GLY A 8 -27.25 9.73 -9.89
CA GLY A 8 -27.28 8.54 -10.73
C GLY A 8 -26.38 8.68 -11.97
N ASN A 9 -26.85 8.18 -13.11
CA ASN A 9 -26.13 8.30 -14.37
C ASN A 9 -26.44 9.65 -15.02
N ILE A 10 -25.41 10.36 -15.44
CA ILE A 10 -25.46 11.65 -16.12
C ILE A 10 -24.78 11.48 -17.49
N SER A 11 -25.49 11.71 -18.58
CA SER A 11 -24.95 11.53 -19.93
C SER A 11 -24.01 12.67 -20.38
N GLY A 12 -24.17 13.85 -19.81
CA GLY A 12 -23.35 15.04 -20.09
C GLY A 12 -22.30 15.33 -19.01
N ASP A 13 -21.93 16.61 -18.92
CA ASP A 13 -21.03 17.15 -17.90
C ASP A 13 -21.74 17.26 -16.54
N ALA A 14 -20.99 17.09 -15.46
CA ALA A 14 -21.51 17.20 -14.09
C ALA A 14 -20.64 18.09 -13.21
N VAL A 15 -21.26 18.97 -12.44
CA VAL A 15 -20.62 19.77 -11.40
C VAL A 15 -21.38 19.54 -10.09
N LEU A 16 -20.79 18.86 -9.15
CA LEU A 16 -21.39 18.53 -7.85
C LEU A 16 -20.55 19.14 -6.72
N ARG A 17 -21.18 19.96 -5.89
CA ARG A 17 -20.50 20.63 -4.77
C ARG A 17 -21.28 20.48 -3.47
N SER A 18 -20.60 20.09 -2.40
CA SER A 18 -21.14 20.02 -1.04
C SER A 18 -20.21 20.72 -0.04
N GLY A 19 -20.73 21.33 1.00
CA GLY A 19 -19.92 21.95 2.05
C GLY A 19 -19.24 20.94 2.98
N GLY A 20 -19.82 19.74 3.20
CA GLY A 20 -19.22 18.76 4.12
C GLY A 20 -19.77 17.35 3.91
N GLY A 21 -20.83 17.21 3.12
CA GLY A 21 -21.45 15.91 2.85
C GLY A 21 -20.68 15.07 1.82
N HIS A 22 -20.97 13.79 1.81
CA HIS A 22 -20.42 12.87 0.80
C HIS A 22 -21.02 13.13 -0.57
N ILE A 23 -20.22 12.91 -1.61
CA ILE A 23 -20.67 12.96 -3.00
C ILE A 23 -20.53 11.56 -3.59
N ARG A 24 -21.63 11.01 -4.08
CA ARG A 24 -21.68 9.74 -4.80
C ARG A 24 -22.24 9.97 -6.19
N ALA A 25 -21.49 9.60 -7.21
CA ALA A 25 -21.94 9.70 -8.60
C ALA A 25 -21.84 8.35 -9.32
N GLY A 26 -22.84 8.05 -10.12
CA GLY A 26 -22.88 6.89 -10.99
C GLY A 26 -21.93 7.02 -12.18
N GLN A 27 -22.48 6.93 -13.37
CA GLN A 27 -21.74 7.16 -14.61
C GLN A 27 -21.91 8.62 -15.05
N ILE A 28 -20.79 9.28 -15.36
CA ILE A 28 -20.78 10.62 -15.96
C ILE A 28 -20.18 10.52 -17.36
N GLY A 29 -20.97 10.80 -18.40
CA GLY A 29 -20.53 10.64 -19.79
C GLY A 29 -19.55 11.72 -20.25
N GLY A 30 -19.67 12.93 -19.73
CA GLY A 30 -18.84 14.09 -20.02
C GLY A 30 -17.76 14.35 -18.95
N ARG A 31 -17.49 15.63 -18.71
CA ARG A 31 -16.56 16.11 -17.68
C ARG A 31 -17.22 16.02 -16.32
N ALA A 32 -16.45 15.61 -15.30
CA ALA A 32 -16.91 15.56 -13.92
C ALA A 32 -16.09 16.51 -13.05
N GLN A 33 -16.77 17.44 -12.36
CA GLN A 33 -16.18 18.24 -11.29
C GLN A 33 -16.91 17.99 -9.99
N LEU A 34 -16.23 17.37 -9.01
CA LEU A 34 -16.79 16.96 -7.73
C LEU A 34 -16.01 17.61 -6.61
N GLU A 35 -16.66 18.33 -5.73
CA GLU A 35 -15.99 19.11 -4.67
C GLU A 35 -16.78 19.02 -3.35
N THR A 36 -16.07 18.73 -2.26
CA THR A 36 -16.62 18.77 -0.90
C THR A 36 -15.55 19.18 0.10
N ASP A 37 -15.92 19.87 1.19
CA ASP A 37 -14.93 20.32 2.18
C ASP A 37 -14.44 19.18 3.09
N GLY A 38 -15.27 18.16 3.36
CA GLY A 38 -14.89 17.09 4.31
C GLY A 38 -15.34 15.68 3.92
N GLY A 39 -16.35 15.56 3.07
CA GLY A 39 -16.98 14.26 2.73
C GLY A 39 -16.16 13.38 1.79
N ASN A 40 -16.48 12.10 1.75
CA ASN A 40 -15.92 11.18 0.77
C ASN A 40 -16.54 11.42 -0.61
N ILE A 41 -15.75 11.14 -1.65
CA ILE A 41 -16.21 11.25 -3.04
C ILE A 41 -16.07 9.90 -3.72
N THR A 42 -17.18 9.38 -4.24
CA THR A 42 -17.23 8.11 -4.97
C THR A 42 -17.79 8.32 -6.36
N LEU A 43 -17.06 7.85 -7.39
CA LEU A 43 -17.48 7.92 -8.79
C LEU A 43 -17.32 6.54 -9.43
N LYS A 44 -18.40 5.96 -9.98
CA LYS A 44 -18.33 4.65 -10.64
C LYS A 44 -17.57 4.70 -11.95
N GLN A 45 -17.92 5.65 -12.82
CA GLN A 45 -17.34 5.74 -14.16
C GLN A 45 -17.38 7.18 -14.69
N ALA A 46 -16.34 7.56 -15.43
CA ALA A 46 -16.34 8.80 -16.19
C ALA A 46 -15.81 8.60 -17.61
N GLY A 47 -16.44 9.26 -18.56
CA GLY A 47 -16.09 9.18 -19.98
C GLY A 47 -14.97 10.13 -20.40
N SER A 48 -14.72 11.19 -19.64
CA SER A 48 -13.78 12.26 -20.01
C SER A 48 -12.96 12.73 -18.80
N PHE A 49 -12.60 14.01 -18.77
CA PHE A 49 -11.82 14.62 -17.69
C PHE A 49 -12.57 14.62 -16.35
N VAL A 50 -11.87 14.22 -15.30
CA VAL A 50 -12.38 14.21 -13.92
C VAL A 50 -11.53 15.10 -13.04
N SER A 51 -12.14 16.08 -12.39
CA SER A 51 -11.52 16.91 -11.36
C SER A 51 -12.25 16.71 -10.04
N VAL A 52 -11.54 16.26 -9.02
CA VAL A 52 -12.13 15.96 -7.71
C VAL A 52 -11.29 16.55 -6.59
N ARG A 53 -11.98 17.19 -5.64
CA ARG A 53 -11.36 17.78 -4.47
C ARG A 53 -12.17 17.53 -3.20
N THR A 54 -11.50 17.09 -2.15
CA THR A 54 -12.07 17.03 -0.79
C THR A 54 -11.07 17.53 0.24
N GLY A 55 -11.53 18.16 1.32
CA GLY A 55 -10.64 18.62 2.39
C GLY A 55 -10.08 17.48 3.24
N GLY A 56 -10.87 16.44 3.52
CA GLY A 56 -10.43 15.35 4.40
C GLY A 56 -10.90 13.95 3.99
N GLY A 57 -11.88 13.85 3.10
CA GLY A 57 -12.52 12.58 2.72
C GLY A 57 -11.69 11.70 1.81
N GLN A 58 -12.13 10.46 1.69
CA GLN A 58 -11.58 9.49 0.75
C GLN A 58 -12.11 9.74 -0.67
N ILE A 59 -11.30 9.42 -1.68
CA ILE A 59 -11.65 9.50 -3.08
C ILE A 59 -11.58 8.10 -3.69
N ASP A 60 -12.72 7.59 -4.15
CA ASP A 60 -12.85 6.27 -4.76
C ASP A 60 -13.37 6.36 -6.19
N PHE A 61 -12.55 5.96 -7.17
CA PHE A 61 -12.96 5.90 -8.57
C PHE A 61 -12.96 4.47 -9.11
N GLY A 62 -13.97 4.16 -9.91
CA GLY A 62 -13.99 2.95 -10.71
C GLY A 62 -13.17 3.10 -11.98
N GLU A 63 -13.81 3.45 -13.09
CA GLU A 63 -13.17 3.56 -14.40
C GLU A 63 -13.24 4.98 -14.95
N VAL A 64 -12.09 5.53 -15.33
CA VAL A 64 -11.98 6.84 -15.98
C VAL A 64 -11.27 6.69 -17.32
N ARG A 65 -11.96 7.03 -18.41
CA ARG A 65 -11.40 6.94 -19.77
C ARG A 65 -10.54 8.14 -20.14
N GLY A 66 -10.75 9.27 -19.46
CA GLY A 66 -10.00 10.50 -19.67
C GLY A 66 -8.90 10.73 -18.66
N SER A 67 -8.50 11.99 -18.52
CA SER A 67 -7.53 12.43 -17.52
C SER A 67 -8.16 12.65 -16.15
N VAL A 68 -7.36 12.51 -15.08
CA VAL A 68 -7.79 12.65 -13.70
C VAL A 68 -6.95 13.69 -12.97
N ARG A 69 -7.61 14.58 -12.26
CA ARG A 69 -7.02 15.40 -11.20
C ARG A 69 -7.79 15.14 -9.91
N ALA A 70 -7.14 14.56 -8.89
CA ALA A 70 -7.76 14.25 -7.62
C ALA A 70 -6.91 14.75 -6.45
N GLN A 71 -7.52 15.51 -5.54
CA GLN A 71 -6.84 16.09 -4.38
C GLN A 71 -7.64 15.86 -3.11
N THR A 72 -6.96 15.41 -2.05
CA THR A 72 -7.52 15.31 -0.70
C THR A 72 -6.54 15.78 0.37
N GLY A 73 -7.04 16.39 1.43
CA GLY A 73 -6.21 16.83 2.55
C GLY A 73 -5.76 15.69 3.47
N GLY A 74 -6.61 14.68 3.70
CA GLY A 74 -6.29 13.62 4.68
C GLY A 74 -6.62 12.21 4.22
N GLY A 75 -7.61 12.06 3.36
CA GLY A 75 -8.11 10.75 2.94
C GLY A 75 -7.23 10.03 1.92
N GLY A 76 -7.43 8.73 1.77
CA GLY A 76 -6.79 7.95 0.71
C GLY A 76 -7.44 8.18 -0.66
N ILE A 77 -6.67 7.93 -1.72
CA ILE A 77 -7.14 7.97 -3.10
C ILE A 77 -7.00 6.59 -3.71
N ARG A 78 -8.10 6.03 -4.24
CA ARG A 78 -8.13 4.73 -4.89
C ARG A 78 -8.79 4.81 -6.24
N ILE A 79 -8.08 4.34 -7.25
CA ILE A 79 -8.52 4.38 -8.62
C ILE A 79 -8.33 3.01 -9.27
N ILE A 80 -9.41 2.41 -9.80
CA ILE A 80 -9.32 1.09 -10.43
C ILE A 80 -8.65 1.20 -11.80
N THR A 81 -9.20 2.05 -12.69
CA THR A 81 -8.68 2.15 -14.07
C THR A 81 -8.64 3.60 -14.52
N VAL A 82 -7.51 4.02 -15.07
CA VAL A 82 -7.38 5.30 -15.77
C VAL A 82 -6.63 5.09 -17.08
N SER A 83 -7.21 5.56 -18.18
CA SER A 83 -6.62 5.47 -19.51
C SER A 83 -5.79 6.70 -19.87
N GLY A 84 -6.13 7.87 -19.37
CA GLY A 84 -5.43 9.13 -19.63
C GLY A 84 -4.39 9.50 -18.57
N PRO A 85 -3.72 10.64 -18.74
CA PRO A 85 -2.79 11.16 -17.73
C PRO A 85 -3.51 11.50 -16.42
N MET A 86 -2.80 11.31 -15.29
CA MET A 86 -3.36 11.59 -13.99
C MET A 86 -2.44 12.42 -13.11
N GLU A 87 -3.05 13.25 -12.29
CA GLU A 87 -2.43 14.00 -11.20
C GLU A 87 -3.24 13.74 -9.93
N VAL A 88 -2.63 13.05 -8.96
CA VAL A 88 -3.30 12.68 -7.70
C VAL A 88 -2.44 13.10 -6.51
N GLU A 89 -3.08 13.76 -5.54
CA GLU A 89 -2.40 14.34 -4.40
C GLU A 89 -3.18 14.12 -3.11
N SER A 90 -2.48 13.63 -2.08
CA SER A 90 -3.00 13.51 -0.72
C SER A 90 -1.97 14.03 0.28
N ASN A 91 -2.39 14.76 1.32
CA ASN A 91 -1.42 15.15 2.36
C ASN A 91 -1.15 13.99 3.33
N GLY A 92 -2.14 13.23 3.74
CA GLY A 92 -1.97 12.18 4.75
C GLY A 92 -2.23 10.75 4.27
N GLY A 93 -3.15 10.58 3.35
CA GLY A 93 -3.65 9.27 2.95
C GLY A 93 -2.82 8.53 1.90
N SER A 94 -3.02 7.23 1.83
CA SER A 94 -2.37 6.37 0.83
C SER A 94 -3.03 6.48 -0.55
N ILE A 95 -2.24 6.26 -1.59
CA ILE A 95 -2.67 6.30 -2.98
C ILE A 95 -2.53 4.91 -3.60
N CYS A 96 -3.63 4.37 -4.14
CA CYS A 96 -3.66 3.06 -4.80
C CYS A 96 -4.23 3.17 -6.21
N LEU A 97 -3.43 2.76 -7.19
CA LEU A 97 -3.70 2.89 -8.62
C LEU A 97 -3.58 1.51 -9.27
N THR A 98 -4.69 0.79 -9.53
CA THR A 98 -4.62 -0.63 -9.90
C THR A 98 -4.49 -0.91 -11.41
N ARG A 99 -4.88 0.02 -12.28
CA ARG A 99 -4.68 -0.08 -13.73
C ARG A 99 -4.45 1.29 -14.33
N VAL A 100 -3.19 1.60 -14.60
CA VAL A 100 -2.82 2.92 -15.13
C VAL A 100 -2.18 2.77 -16.49
N ALA A 101 -2.81 3.36 -17.51
CA ALA A 101 -2.30 3.39 -18.86
C ALA A 101 -1.62 4.74 -19.20
N GLY A 102 -2.04 5.83 -18.56
CA GLY A 102 -1.51 7.18 -18.77
C GLY A 102 -0.25 7.50 -17.99
N ALA A 103 0.30 8.70 -18.22
CA ALA A 103 1.35 9.27 -17.39
C ALA A 103 0.83 9.56 -15.98
N VAL A 104 1.64 9.31 -14.94
CA VAL A 104 1.23 9.42 -13.53
C VAL A 104 2.04 10.48 -12.82
N GLN A 105 1.34 11.41 -12.15
CA GLN A 105 1.89 12.27 -11.12
C GLN A 105 1.14 11.98 -9.82
N ALA A 106 1.78 11.28 -8.89
CA ALA A 106 1.17 10.92 -7.61
C ALA A 106 2.04 11.40 -6.46
N ALA A 107 1.44 12.13 -5.53
CA ALA A 107 2.13 12.68 -4.38
C ALA A 107 1.35 12.48 -3.08
N THR A 108 2.03 12.08 -2.02
CA THR A 108 1.48 12.08 -0.65
C THR A 108 2.55 12.51 0.35
N ALA A 109 2.17 13.23 1.41
CA ALA A 109 3.14 13.60 2.43
C ALA A 109 3.39 12.46 3.43
N GLY A 110 2.37 11.69 3.81
CA GLY A 110 2.49 10.66 4.85
C GLY A 110 2.18 9.23 4.40
N GLY A 111 1.34 9.06 3.40
CA GLY A 111 0.82 7.75 3.00
C GLY A 111 1.72 6.95 2.08
N ASN A 112 1.36 5.71 1.84
CA ASN A 112 2.03 4.85 0.87
C ASN A 112 1.45 5.07 -0.53
N ILE A 113 2.28 4.80 -1.55
CA ILE A 113 1.84 4.80 -2.95
C ILE A 113 2.01 3.40 -3.52
N GLN A 114 0.94 2.88 -4.09
CA GLN A 114 0.97 1.62 -4.81
C GLN A 114 0.40 1.82 -6.21
N ALA A 115 1.14 1.40 -7.23
CA ALA A 115 0.75 1.62 -8.62
C ALA A 115 1.07 0.41 -9.50
N TRP A 116 0.08 -0.05 -10.26
CA TRP A 116 0.25 -0.99 -11.37
C TRP A 116 0.23 -0.20 -12.68
N ILE A 117 1.40 0.04 -13.22
CA ILE A 117 1.60 0.81 -14.46
C ILE A 117 1.60 -0.16 -15.63
N ASN A 118 0.58 -0.09 -16.47
CA ASN A 118 0.45 -0.90 -17.67
C ASN A 118 -0.09 -0.05 -18.82
N PRO A 119 0.79 0.66 -19.54
CA PRO A 119 0.39 1.62 -20.56
C PRO A 119 -0.38 1.02 -21.73
N ASP A 120 -0.21 -0.28 -22.00
CA ASP A 120 -0.85 -0.93 -23.14
C ASP A 120 -1.35 -2.33 -22.78
N ALA A 121 -2.47 -2.37 -22.04
CA ALA A 121 -3.12 -3.62 -21.63
C ALA A 121 -3.63 -4.46 -22.84
N ALA A 122 -3.69 -3.88 -24.03
CA ALA A 122 -4.18 -4.53 -25.25
C ALA A 122 -3.07 -5.14 -26.11
N SER A 123 -1.79 -4.76 -25.91
CA SER A 123 -0.67 -5.18 -26.75
C SER A 123 0.19 -6.23 -26.04
N SER A 124 -0.09 -7.50 -26.30
CA SER A 124 0.67 -8.63 -25.73
C SER A 124 2.00 -8.90 -26.42
N ALA A 125 2.31 -8.26 -27.52
CA ALA A 125 3.44 -8.58 -28.38
C ALA A 125 4.15 -7.31 -28.87
N GLY A 126 4.97 -6.70 -28.02
CA GLY A 126 5.78 -5.57 -28.44
C GLY A 126 6.33 -4.78 -27.26
N LYS A 127 7.24 -3.86 -27.54
CA LYS A 127 7.71 -2.86 -26.57
C LYS A 127 6.57 -1.93 -26.19
N VAL A 128 6.35 -1.74 -24.91
CA VAL A 128 5.39 -0.78 -24.37
C VAL A 128 6.16 0.41 -23.80
N SER A 129 5.75 1.63 -24.12
CA SER A 129 6.40 2.85 -23.63
C SER A 129 5.47 3.63 -22.70
N LEU A 130 6.03 4.28 -21.70
CA LEU A 130 5.27 5.26 -20.91
C LEU A 130 4.80 6.40 -21.84
N PRO A 131 3.52 6.81 -21.78
CA PRO A 131 3.01 7.88 -22.64
C PRO A 131 3.54 9.27 -22.25
N GLY A 132 4.22 9.39 -21.11
CA GLY A 132 4.82 10.61 -20.61
C GLY A 132 5.66 10.35 -19.36
N ALA A 133 6.43 11.36 -18.97
CA ALA A 133 7.18 11.31 -17.71
C ALA A 133 6.24 11.08 -16.52
N SER A 134 6.58 10.11 -15.69
CA SER A 134 5.78 9.76 -14.51
C SER A 134 6.58 9.97 -13.24
N GLN A 135 5.91 10.44 -12.19
CA GLN A 135 6.52 10.67 -10.89
C GLN A 135 5.60 10.20 -9.77
N LEU A 136 6.17 9.42 -8.85
CA LEU A 136 5.51 9.05 -7.60
C LEU A 136 6.38 9.51 -6.43
N SER A 137 5.80 10.27 -5.51
CA SER A 137 6.52 10.85 -4.37
C SER A 137 5.76 10.69 -3.06
N SER A 138 6.45 10.17 -2.04
CA SER A 138 5.94 10.11 -0.67
C SER A 138 6.92 10.76 0.30
N GLY A 139 6.42 11.51 1.30
CA GLY A 139 7.28 12.03 2.34
C GLY A 139 7.75 10.93 3.31
N ALA A 140 6.83 10.16 3.86
CA ALA A 140 7.13 9.16 4.89
C ALA A 140 6.80 7.72 4.50
N GLY A 141 5.92 7.51 3.53
CA GLY A 141 5.43 6.17 3.16
C GLY A 141 6.26 5.44 2.12
N ASP A 142 5.95 4.17 1.97
CA ASP A 142 6.55 3.31 0.97
C ASP A 142 5.96 3.53 -0.42
N ILE A 143 6.77 3.28 -1.45
CA ILE A 143 6.34 3.32 -2.85
C ILE A 143 6.53 1.93 -3.44
N VAL A 144 5.45 1.32 -3.90
CA VAL A 144 5.46 0.00 -4.56
C VAL A 144 4.94 0.16 -5.97
N VAL A 145 5.75 -0.25 -6.95
CA VAL A 145 5.39 -0.14 -8.37
C VAL A 145 5.53 -1.48 -9.06
N PHE A 146 4.47 -1.85 -9.76
CA PHE A 146 4.45 -3.03 -10.62
C PHE A 146 4.50 -2.62 -12.09
N LEU A 147 5.43 -3.19 -12.84
CA LEU A 147 5.74 -2.84 -14.22
C LEU A 147 5.64 -4.05 -15.15
N PRO A 148 5.20 -3.90 -16.40
CA PRO A 148 5.27 -4.99 -17.37
C PRO A 148 6.74 -5.23 -17.81
N ARG A 149 7.10 -6.49 -18.05
CA ARG A 149 8.47 -6.86 -18.45
C ARG A 149 8.94 -6.20 -19.74
N ASN A 150 8.03 -5.89 -20.64
CA ASN A 150 8.31 -5.26 -21.93
C ASN A 150 8.27 -3.72 -21.89
N LEU A 151 8.18 -3.10 -20.70
CA LEU A 151 8.17 -1.64 -20.57
C LEU A 151 9.52 -1.04 -20.96
N ALA A 152 9.50 -0.09 -21.88
CA ALA A 152 10.63 0.76 -22.23
C ALA A 152 10.56 2.06 -21.43
N ALA A 153 11.46 2.24 -20.48
CA ALA A 153 11.50 3.40 -19.59
C ALA A 153 12.89 3.61 -18.98
N ASN A 154 13.14 4.82 -18.54
CA ASN A 154 14.29 5.15 -17.69
C ASN A 154 13.79 5.20 -16.23
N ILE A 155 14.39 4.42 -15.34
CA ILE A 155 14.05 4.41 -13.91
C ILE A 155 15.00 5.33 -13.15
N ASP A 156 14.45 6.16 -12.28
CA ASP A 156 15.19 7.01 -11.35
C ASP A 156 14.51 7.00 -9.99
N ALA A 157 14.94 6.13 -9.10
CA ALA A 157 14.42 5.97 -7.75
C ALA A 157 15.39 6.54 -6.71
N LEU A 158 14.89 7.35 -5.78
CA LEU A 158 15.67 7.96 -4.70
C LEU A 158 14.95 7.81 -3.36
N VAL A 159 15.66 7.30 -2.38
CA VAL A 159 15.31 7.39 -0.97
C VAL A 159 16.27 8.35 -0.30
N GLU A 160 15.77 9.42 0.30
CA GLU A 160 16.63 10.48 0.87
C GLU A 160 17.27 10.06 2.18
N ASN A 161 16.58 9.29 3.03
CA ASN A 161 17.10 8.83 4.32
C ASN A 161 16.87 7.32 4.49
N GLY A 162 17.92 6.51 4.65
CA GLY A 162 17.66 5.12 5.01
C GLY A 162 18.66 4.04 4.63
N GLY A 163 19.73 4.31 3.90
CA GLY A 163 20.74 3.29 3.56
C GLY A 163 20.31 2.29 2.48
N VAL A 164 21.23 1.38 2.10
CA VAL A 164 21.15 0.53 0.88
C VAL A 164 19.93 -0.39 0.81
N ASN A 165 19.38 -0.81 1.95
CA ASN A 165 18.26 -1.77 2.00
C ASN A 165 16.87 -1.11 1.78
N ARG A 166 16.82 0.18 1.43
CA ARG A 166 15.57 0.92 1.24
C ARG A 166 15.03 0.86 -0.19
N ILE A 167 15.84 0.42 -1.14
CA ILE A 167 15.36 0.15 -2.50
C ILE A 167 15.45 -1.36 -2.74
N ASP A 168 14.29 -1.97 -2.96
CA ASP A 168 14.11 -3.38 -3.26
C ASP A 168 13.57 -3.50 -4.69
N ALA A 169 14.36 -4.06 -5.58
CA ALA A 169 14.00 -4.18 -6.99
C ALA A 169 14.17 -5.62 -7.46
N ASP A 170 13.24 -6.09 -8.29
CA ASP A 170 13.42 -7.39 -8.97
C ASP A 170 14.78 -7.42 -9.66
N PRO A 171 15.62 -8.44 -9.42
CA PRO A 171 16.96 -8.52 -10.02
C PRO A 171 16.99 -8.40 -11.53
N ALA A 172 15.93 -8.83 -12.23
CA ALA A 172 15.83 -8.73 -13.67
C ALA A 172 15.57 -7.29 -14.20
N LEU A 173 15.31 -6.32 -13.33
CA LEU A 173 15.27 -4.90 -13.68
C LEU A 173 16.67 -4.32 -13.93
N LEU A 174 17.74 -5.01 -13.49
CA LEU A 174 19.14 -4.63 -13.67
C LEU A 174 19.43 -3.17 -13.26
N LEU A 175 18.88 -2.73 -12.13
CA LEU A 175 19.09 -1.38 -11.63
C LEU A 175 20.46 -1.24 -10.98
N ASN A 176 21.13 -0.12 -11.25
CA ASN A 176 22.33 0.28 -10.54
C ASN A 176 21.93 1.01 -9.25
N ILE A 177 22.09 0.34 -8.10
CA ILE A 177 21.74 0.87 -6.77
C ILE A 177 23.01 1.37 -6.10
N GLN A 178 23.06 2.67 -5.80
CA GLN A 178 24.21 3.33 -5.19
C GLN A 178 23.80 4.15 -3.97
N GLN A 179 24.60 4.07 -2.91
CA GLN A 179 24.49 4.98 -1.78
C GLN A 179 25.22 6.28 -2.11
N ILE A 180 24.57 7.41 -1.83
CA ILE A 180 25.15 8.73 -2.06
C ILE A 180 25.81 9.20 -0.75
N GLY A 181 27.13 9.39 -0.78
CA GLY A 181 27.92 9.81 0.39
C GLY A 181 28.39 8.66 1.28
N ASN A 182 29.06 8.98 2.38
CA ASN A 182 29.73 8.04 3.28
C ASN A 182 28.93 7.72 4.57
N GLN A 183 27.68 8.18 4.67
CA GLN A 183 26.87 7.94 5.86
C GLN A 183 26.07 6.64 5.72
N ILE A 184 26.05 5.80 6.74
CA ILE A 184 25.34 4.51 6.78
C ILE A 184 23.84 4.68 6.48
N SER A 185 23.24 5.81 6.88
CA SER A 185 21.84 6.17 6.66
C SER A 185 21.65 7.24 5.57
N GLY A 186 22.64 7.41 4.68
CA GLY A 186 22.60 8.40 3.61
C GLY A 186 21.59 8.09 2.51
N PRO A 187 21.43 9.02 1.55
CA PRO A 187 20.54 8.82 0.41
C PRO A 187 20.96 7.62 -0.44
N VAL A 188 19.97 6.89 -0.96
CA VAL A 188 20.18 5.77 -1.89
C VAL A 188 19.45 6.03 -3.18
N ARG A 189 20.15 5.90 -4.30
CA ARG A 189 19.59 6.07 -5.64
C ARG A 189 19.74 4.80 -6.45
N ALA A 190 18.67 4.44 -7.13
CA ALA A 190 18.67 3.38 -8.13
C ALA A 190 18.34 3.95 -9.49
N THR A 191 19.17 3.65 -10.49
CA THR A 191 18.96 4.08 -11.87
C THR A 191 19.04 2.88 -12.81
N GLY A 192 18.27 2.89 -13.87
CA GLY A 192 18.29 1.83 -14.87
C GLY A 192 17.59 2.21 -16.15
N VAL A 193 17.92 1.48 -17.20
CA VAL A 193 17.36 1.65 -18.55
C VAL A 193 16.66 0.35 -18.93
N LEU A 194 15.34 0.35 -18.97
CA LEU A 194 14.54 -0.82 -19.31
C LEU A 194 14.25 -0.86 -20.80
N ASN A 195 14.52 -2.00 -21.43
CA ASN A 195 14.20 -2.28 -22.84
C ASN A 195 14.63 -1.17 -23.84
N GLY A 196 15.81 -0.57 -23.61
CA GLY A 196 16.36 0.49 -24.46
C GLY A 196 15.92 1.90 -24.12
N GLY A 197 15.28 2.08 -22.95
CA GLY A 197 14.93 3.39 -22.42
C GLY A 197 13.68 4.01 -23.03
N GLY A 198 13.35 5.19 -22.54
CA GLY A 198 12.16 5.93 -22.92
C GLY A 198 11.88 7.08 -21.94
N GLN A 199 10.62 7.36 -21.70
CA GLN A 199 10.20 8.32 -20.69
C GLN A 199 10.68 7.93 -19.29
N VAL A 200 10.85 8.93 -18.42
CA VAL A 200 11.39 8.71 -17.09
C VAL A 200 10.27 8.36 -16.11
N LEU A 201 10.48 7.30 -15.33
CA LEU A 201 9.71 6.98 -14.14
C LEU A 201 10.53 7.39 -12.90
N LYS A 202 10.13 8.49 -12.27
CA LYS A 202 10.77 9.00 -11.04
C LYS A 202 10.04 8.51 -9.81
N LEU A 203 10.77 7.92 -8.86
CA LEU A 203 10.25 7.48 -7.57
C LEU A 203 11.03 8.18 -6.47
N ARG A 204 10.34 8.85 -5.55
CA ARG A 204 10.96 9.64 -4.48
C ARG A 204 10.28 9.35 -3.15
N THR A 205 11.03 8.98 -2.14
CA THR A 205 10.55 8.98 -0.75
C THR A 205 11.63 9.50 0.19
N THR A 206 11.21 10.20 1.25
CA THR A 206 12.19 10.73 2.20
C THR A 206 12.63 9.65 3.19
N VAL A 207 11.71 8.85 3.74
CA VAL A 207 12.03 7.87 4.81
C VAL A 207 11.57 6.45 4.45
N GLY A 208 10.60 6.29 3.56
CA GLY A 208 10.00 5.00 3.17
C GLY A 208 10.93 4.09 2.38
N LYS A 209 10.39 2.98 1.92
CA LYS A 209 11.04 2.06 1.00
C LYS A 209 10.50 2.22 -0.41
N ILE A 210 11.33 1.98 -1.41
CA ILE A 210 10.89 1.87 -2.79
C ILE A 210 11.00 0.41 -3.21
N ARG A 211 9.91 -0.16 -3.70
CA ARG A 211 9.87 -1.51 -4.24
C ARG A 211 9.43 -1.48 -5.70
N LEU A 212 10.23 -2.13 -6.55
CA LEU A 212 9.98 -2.26 -7.99
C LEU A 212 9.86 -3.73 -8.35
N GLN A 213 8.73 -4.14 -8.87
CA GLN A 213 8.45 -5.53 -9.24
C GLN A 213 7.82 -5.62 -10.62
N PHE A 214 7.88 -6.80 -11.24
CA PHE A 214 7.13 -7.05 -12.45
C PHE A 214 5.67 -7.43 -12.15
N LEU A 215 4.78 -7.18 -13.11
CA LEU A 215 3.35 -7.49 -13.00
C LEU A 215 3.06 -8.98 -12.74
N ASP A 216 3.91 -9.86 -13.21
CA ASP A 216 3.81 -11.32 -13.03
C ASP A 216 4.20 -11.79 -11.61
N ALA A 217 4.88 -10.94 -10.85
CA ALA A 217 5.10 -11.19 -9.41
C ALA A 217 3.84 -10.94 -8.56
N ASP A 218 2.82 -10.32 -9.14
CA ASP A 218 1.54 -10.09 -8.47
C ASP A 218 0.68 -11.37 -8.48
N THR A 219 0.65 -12.08 -7.37
CA THR A 219 -0.07 -13.34 -7.18
C THR A 219 -1.57 -13.16 -6.94
N GLY A 220 -2.20 -12.20 -7.62
CA GLY A 220 -3.65 -11.95 -7.54
C GLY A 220 -4.05 -10.83 -6.57
N LEU A 221 -3.09 -10.13 -5.97
CA LEU A 221 -3.36 -8.99 -5.09
C LEU A 221 -4.15 -7.90 -5.82
N ARG A 222 -3.71 -7.50 -7.01
CA ARG A 222 -4.39 -6.50 -7.84
C ARG A 222 -5.86 -6.87 -8.08
N ASP A 223 -6.13 -8.12 -8.45
CA ASP A 223 -7.49 -8.56 -8.78
C ASP A 223 -8.37 -8.64 -7.53
N SER A 224 -7.82 -8.97 -6.36
CA SER A 224 -8.55 -8.90 -5.09
C SER A 224 -8.89 -7.46 -4.71
N LEU A 225 -7.94 -6.53 -4.87
CA LEU A 225 -8.16 -5.11 -4.62
C LEU A 225 -9.21 -4.49 -5.56
N ILE A 226 -9.16 -4.84 -6.85
CA ILE A 226 -10.16 -4.40 -7.84
C ILE A 226 -11.55 -4.94 -7.45
N ARG A 227 -11.66 -6.20 -7.04
CA ARG A 227 -12.93 -6.79 -6.62
C ARG A 227 -13.49 -6.06 -5.41
N GLU A 228 -12.69 -5.91 -4.36
CA GLU A 228 -13.09 -5.22 -3.14
C GLU A 228 -13.51 -3.76 -3.41
N GLN A 229 -12.74 -3.04 -4.21
CA GLN A 229 -13.08 -1.66 -4.56
C GLN A 229 -14.35 -1.57 -5.41
N ARG A 230 -14.56 -2.49 -6.36
CA ARG A 230 -15.81 -2.57 -7.13
C ARG A 230 -17.00 -2.86 -6.25
N GLU A 231 -16.88 -3.79 -5.32
CA GLU A 231 -17.94 -4.09 -4.36
C GLU A 231 -18.29 -2.85 -3.53
N ARG A 232 -17.30 -2.11 -3.06
CA ARG A 232 -17.51 -0.88 -2.31
C ARG A 232 -18.19 0.21 -3.14
N ILE A 233 -17.72 0.45 -4.36
CA ILE A 233 -18.32 1.41 -5.28
C ILE A 233 -19.75 0.97 -5.64
N ASN A 234 -20.03 -0.32 -5.70
CA ASN A 234 -21.32 -0.89 -6.07
C ASN A 234 -22.28 -1.13 -4.90
N ARG A 235 -21.86 -1.02 -3.65
CA ARG A 235 -22.71 -1.12 -2.46
C ARG A 235 -23.66 0.06 -2.32
N TRP A 236 -24.29 0.43 -3.39
CA TRP A 236 -25.32 1.44 -3.41
C TRP A 236 -26.67 0.74 -3.35
N HIS A 237 -27.37 0.88 -2.25
CA HIS A 237 -28.73 0.43 -2.15
C HIS A 237 -29.65 1.46 -2.78
N GLU A 238 -30.74 1.01 -3.35
CA GLU A 238 -31.79 1.88 -3.93
C GLU A 238 -32.33 2.87 -2.87
N SER A 239 -32.28 2.49 -1.59
CA SER A 239 -32.59 3.34 -0.43
C SER A 239 -31.67 4.57 -0.29
N ASP A 240 -30.45 4.54 -0.83
CA ASP A 240 -29.55 5.69 -0.80
C ASP A 240 -29.98 6.82 -1.76
N PHE A 241 -30.94 6.54 -2.64
CA PHE A 241 -31.48 7.48 -3.63
C PHE A 241 -32.85 8.05 -3.23
N LEU A 242 -33.46 7.57 -2.16
CA LEU A 242 -34.72 8.10 -1.68
C LEU A 242 -34.48 9.44 -0.98
N PRO A 243 -35.33 10.45 -1.22
CA PRO A 243 -35.24 11.70 -0.48
C PRO A 243 -35.42 11.38 1.01
N VAL A 244 -34.43 11.78 1.83
CA VAL A 244 -34.51 11.67 3.27
C VAL A 244 -35.74 12.47 3.69
N LYS A 245 -36.83 11.78 4.03
CA LYS A 245 -37.91 12.40 4.81
C LYS A 245 -37.22 12.88 6.08
N SER A 246 -37.30 14.16 6.36
CA SER A 246 -36.83 14.75 7.60
C SER A 246 -37.45 13.97 8.77
N VAL A 247 -36.71 12.99 9.26
CA VAL A 247 -37.03 12.30 10.50
C VAL A 247 -36.44 13.18 11.59
N GLU A 248 -37.33 13.75 12.44
CA GLU A 248 -36.89 14.35 13.70
C GLU A 248 -36.08 13.29 14.45
N PRO A 249 -34.90 13.63 15.04
CA PRO A 249 -34.10 12.68 15.77
C PRO A 249 -34.88 12.16 16.95
N GLY A 250 -35.31 10.91 16.85
CA GLY A 250 -35.88 10.17 18.00
C GLY A 250 -34.78 9.93 19.06
N PRO A 251 -35.11 9.84 20.33
CA PRO A 251 -34.12 9.53 21.38
C PRO A 251 -33.60 8.10 21.16
N GLY A 252 -32.38 7.95 20.67
CA GLY A 252 -31.71 6.67 20.37
C GLY A 252 -31.03 6.57 19.04
N ALA A 253 -30.80 7.67 18.31
CA ALA A 253 -29.97 7.66 17.11
C ALA A 253 -28.54 7.33 17.50
N GLU A 254 -28.06 6.16 17.06
CA GLU A 254 -26.64 5.80 17.15
C GLU A 254 -25.80 6.90 16.51
N GLU A 255 -24.77 7.36 17.21
CA GLU A 255 -23.83 8.36 16.71
C GLU A 255 -23.16 7.86 15.44
N PRO A 256 -22.88 8.76 14.47
CA PRO A 256 -22.14 8.37 13.28
C PRO A 256 -20.76 7.85 13.70
N LEU A 257 -20.40 6.66 13.19
CA LEU A 257 -19.13 5.98 13.40
C LEU A 257 -17.96 6.96 13.55
N SER A 258 -17.23 6.85 14.66
CA SER A 258 -16.14 7.73 15.03
C SER A 258 -15.00 7.70 14.00
N PHE A 259 -14.16 8.73 14.02
CA PHE A 259 -13.00 8.86 13.14
C PHE A 259 -12.01 7.67 13.30
N GLU A 260 -12.00 7.02 14.47
CA GLU A 260 -11.19 5.85 14.79
C GLU A 260 -11.60 4.59 14.00
N GLU A 261 -12.89 4.32 13.82
CA GLU A 261 -13.35 3.16 13.03
C GLU A 261 -13.05 3.28 11.53
N LYS A 262 -12.76 4.50 11.04
CA LYS A 262 -12.36 4.74 9.65
C LYS A 262 -10.85 4.53 9.42
N SER A 263 -10.03 4.66 10.46
CA SER A 263 -8.59 4.36 10.41
C SER A 263 -8.34 2.86 10.40
N ASP A 264 -9.08 2.08 11.17
CA ASP A 264 -8.94 0.62 11.29
C ASP A 264 -9.09 -0.11 9.96
N TRP A 265 -9.90 0.43 9.05
CA TRP A 265 -10.07 -0.17 7.73
C TRP A 265 -8.87 0.08 6.80
N LEU A 266 -8.28 1.27 6.84
CA LEU A 266 -7.06 1.60 6.08
C LEU A 266 -5.87 0.78 6.60
N GLU A 267 -5.76 0.63 7.91
CA GLU A 267 -4.77 -0.23 8.56
C GLU A 267 -4.98 -1.70 8.18
N SER A 268 -6.20 -2.22 8.26
CA SER A 268 -6.55 -3.59 7.81
C SER A 268 -6.23 -3.84 6.33
N TRP A 269 -6.31 -2.81 5.49
CA TRP A 269 -6.00 -2.91 4.07
C TRP A 269 -4.49 -2.83 3.81
N MET A 270 -3.79 -1.99 4.56
CA MET A 270 -2.33 -1.91 4.57
C MET A 270 -1.71 -3.22 5.05
N ASP A 271 -2.29 -3.85 6.08
CA ASP A 271 -1.89 -5.15 6.60
C ASP A 271 -2.03 -6.25 5.54
N LYS A 272 -3.11 -6.27 4.77
CA LYS A 272 -3.27 -7.22 3.64
C LYS A 272 -2.22 -7.02 2.55
N LEU A 273 -1.80 -5.78 2.33
CA LEU A 273 -0.76 -5.40 1.39
C LEU A 273 0.61 -5.88 1.86
N GLU A 274 0.90 -5.70 3.15
CA GLU A 274 2.12 -6.17 3.79
C GLU A 274 2.19 -7.70 3.81
N ILE A 275 1.08 -8.40 4.03
CA ILE A 275 0.95 -9.86 3.92
C ILE A 275 1.35 -10.36 2.52
N ALA A 276 0.84 -9.72 1.47
CA ALA A 276 1.08 -10.16 0.10
C ALA A 276 2.50 -9.85 -0.40
N LEU A 277 3.10 -8.77 0.10
CA LEU A 277 4.42 -8.28 -0.37
C LEU A 277 5.59 -8.83 0.45
N LEU A 278 5.40 -9.11 1.74
CA LEU A 278 6.45 -9.61 2.65
C LEU A 278 6.31 -11.11 2.95
N GLY A 279 5.29 -11.77 2.42
CA GLY A 279 4.99 -13.17 2.70
C GLY A 279 4.46 -13.41 4.12
N GLY A 280 3.85 -12.40 4.76
CA GLY A 280 3.18 -12.50 6.06
C GLY A 280 2.86 -11.14 6.67
N LEU A 281 1.80 -11.08 7.47
CA LEU A 281 1.40 -9.90 8.24
C LEU A 281 2.47 -9.57 9.29
N ARG A 282 2.88 -8.31 9.40
CA ARG A 282 3.72 -7.89 10.53
C ARG A 282 2.90 -7.89 11.81
N GLU A 283 3.40 -8.59 12.80
CA GLU A 283 2.78 -8.71 14.11
C GLU A 283 3.70 -8.13 15.17
N ASP A 284 3.13 -7.42 16.13
CA ASP A 284 3.87 -6.94 17.29
C ASP A 284 4.40 -8.16 18.08
N SER A 285 5.60 -7.99 18.66
CA SER A 285 6.23 -9.02 19.46
C SER A 285 5.34 -9.47 20.62
N ASP A 286 4.64 -8.56 21.28
CA ASP A 286 3.78 -8.87 22.41
C ASP A 286 2.57 -9.72 22.01
N ASP A 287 1.95 -9.46 20.88
CA ASP A 287 0.84 -10.24 20.37
C ASP A 287 1.29 -11.61 19.84
N PHE A 288 2.45 -11.67 19.22
CA PHE A 288 3.09 -12.92 18.84
C PHE A 288 3.35 -13.81 20.07
N PHE A 289 3.96 -13.28 21.15
CA PHE A 289 4.22 -14.04 22.37
C PHE A 289 2.96 -14.59 23.04
N LYS A 290 1.85 -13.85 23.02
CA LYS A 290 0.54 -14.32 23.54
C LYS A 290 -0.01 -15.56 22.80
N ARG A 291 0.40 -15.75 21.53
CA ARG A 291 -0.07 -16.86 20.70
C ARG A 291 0.85 -18.08 20.71
N LEU A 292 2.01 -18.02 21.40
CA LEU A 292 2.91 -19.15 21.52
C LEU A 292 2.26 -20.29 22.33
N ILE A 293 2.31 -21.49 21.77
CA ILE A 293 1.87 -22.73 22.42
C ILE A 293 3.06 -23.44 23.05
N ALA A 294 4.21 -23.42 22.38
CA ALA A 294 5.45 -24.01 22.84
C ALA A 294 6.63 -23.12 22.42
N SER A 295 7.46 -22.73 23.37
CA SER A 295 8.60 -21.84 23.18
C SER A 295 9.79 -22.24 24.05
N PRO A 296 10.46 -23.38 23.78
CA PRO A 296 11.65 -23.77 24.53
C PRO A 296 12.75 -22.71 24.40
N HIS A 297 13.40 -22.39 25.52
CA HIS A 297 14.49 -21.44 25.54
C HIS A 297 15.72 -21.97 24.78
N PRO A 298 16.54 -21.10 24.18
CA PRO A 298 17.79 -21.50 23.55
C PRO A 298 18.77 -22.02 24.61
N ILE A 299 19.51 -23.08 24.27
CA ILE A 299 20.58 -23.62 25.12
C ILE A 299 21.82 -22.78 24.85
N TYR A 300 22.45 -22.27 25.92
CA TYR A 300 23.68 -21.50 25.80
C TYR A 300 24.80 -22.38 25.25
N PRO A 301 25.41 -22.03 24.11
CA PRO A 301 26.45 -22.86 23.49
C PRO A 301 27.72 -22.95 24.38
N GLU A 302 28.28 -24.15 24.53
CA GLU A 302 29.50 -24.37 25.31
C GLU A 302 30.69 -23.53 24.83
N LEU A 303 30.84 -23.35 23.52
CA LEU A 303 31.86 -22.49 22.93
C LEU A 303 31.69 -21.02 23.34
N ALA A 304 30.47 -20.51 23.31
CA ALA A 304 30.18 -19.15 23.74
C ALA A 304 30.42 -18.97 25.26
N ARG A 305 30.05 -19.99 26.05
CA ARG A 305 30.31 -19.99 27.51
C ARG A 305 31.81 -19.94 27.84
N ARG A 306 32.63 -20.77 27.19
CA ARG A 306 34.08 -20.77 27.35
C ARG A 306 34.74 -19.49 26.88
N ALA A 307 34.25 -18.91 25.79
CA ALA A 307 34.74 -17.66 25.23
C ALA A 307 34.14 -16.40 25.89
N ARG A 308 33.22 -16.56 26.86
CA ARG A 308 32.49 -15.48 27.54
C ARG A 308 31.78 -14.54 26.57
N ILE A 309 31.25 -15.09 25.45
CA ILE A 309 30.50 -14.33 24.45
C ILE A 309 29.05 -14.16 24.93
N GLN A 310 28.63 -12.96 25.23
CA GLN A 310 27.28 -12.56 25.65
C GLN A 310 26.68 -11.59 24.65
N GLY A 311 25.36 -11.40 24.69
CA GLY A 311 24.72 -10.36 23.94
C GLY A 311 23.30 -10.68 23.45
N ILE A 312 22.71 -9.72 22.79
CA ILE A 312 21.34 -9.77 22.30
C ILE A 312 21.30 -10.35 20.89
N VAL A 313 20.47 -11.36 20.70
CA VAL A 313 20.16 -11.94 19.39
C VAL A 313 18.74 -11.52 18.99
N LYS A 314 18.59 -10.92 17.79
CA LYS A 314 17.30 -10.59 17.21
C LYS A 314 17.08 -11.39 15.93
N LEU A 315 15.97 -12.13 15.89
CA LEU A 315 15.57 -12.95 14.75
C LEU A 315 14.23 -12.43 14.18
N GLN A 316 14.15 -12.35 12.88
CA GLN A 316 12.88 -12.21 12.19
C GLN A 316 12.32 -13.60 11.93
N VAL A 317 11.10 -13.84 12.40
CA VAL A 317 10.43 -15.13 12.33
C VAL A 317 9.10 -15.02 11.60
N LYS A 318 8.73 -16.06 10.87
CA LYS A 318 7.46 -16.20 10.15
C LYS A 318 6.64 -17.31 10.78
N VAL A 319 5.42 -17.02 11.17
CA VAL A 319 4.43 -17.99 11.62
C VAL A 319 3.61 -18.45 10.44
N LYS A 320 3.63 -19.73 10.14
CA LYS A 320 2.85 -20.33 9.05
C LYS A 320 1.39 -20.56 9.44
N THR A 321 0.54 -20.78 8.46
CA THR A 321 -0.89 -21.08 8.67
C THR A 321 -1.16 -22.39 9.40
N ASP A 322 -0.16 -23.28 9.52
CA ASP A 322 -0.19 -24.50 10.31
C ASP A 322 0.33 -24.32 11.77
N GLY A 323 0.80 -23.11 12.11
CA GLY A 323 1.37 -22.78 13.40
C GLY A 323 2.86 -23.09 13.54
N GLY A 324 3.51 -23.58 12.49
CA GLY A 324 4.97 -23.74 12.43
C GLY A 324 5.68 -22.38 12.35
N ILE A 325 6.86 -22.27 12.96
CA ILE A 325 7.65 -21.05 12.94
C ILE A 325 8.93 -21.28 12.15
N GLU A 326 9.21 -20.36 11.24
CA GLU A 326 10.39 -20.37 10.38
C GLU A 326 11.21 -19.09 10.57
N VAL A 327 12.51 -19.24 10.75
CA VAL A 327 13.42 -18.08 10.84
C VAL A 327 13.69 -17.57 9.43
N GLN A 328 13.33 -16.32 9.17
CA GLN A 328 13.54 -15.65 7.88
C GLN A 328 14.93 -14.98 7.81
N LYS A 329 15.34 -14.36 8.92
CA LYS A 329 16.58 -13.57 8.93
C LYS A 329 17.10 -13.39 10.36
N VAL A 330 18.41 -13.40 10.51
CA VAL A 330 19.10 -12.89 11.71
C VAL A 330 19.28 -11.39 11.54
N LEU A 331 18.65 -10.60 12.41
CA LEU A 331 18.71 -9.14 12.36
C LEU A 331 19.91 -8.60 13.14
N GLN A 332 20.27 -9.28 14.26
CA GLN A 332 21.35 -8.90 15.15
C GLN A 332 21.80 -10.11 15.98
N GLY A 333 23.08 -10.20 16.29
CA GLY A 333 23.63 -11.16 17.24
C GLY A 333 24.94 -11.80 16.76
N GLU A 334 25.74 -12.30 17.72
CA GLU A 334 26.94 -13.09 17.44
C GLU A 334 26.55 -14.42 16.79
N PRO A 335 27.26 -14.89 15.74
CA PRO A 335 26.88 -16.07 14.97
C PRO A 335 26.63 -17.32 15.84
N VAL A 336 27.47 -17.58 16.82
CA VAL A 336 27.37 -18.76 17.72
C VAL A 336 26.09 -18.69 18.59
N LEU A 337 25.68 -17.50 19.03
CA LEU A 337 24.47 -17.29 19.81
C LEU A 337 23.25 -17.31 18.90
N ALA A 338 23.38 -16.78 17.68
CA ALA A 338 22.31 -16.76 16.68
C ALA A 338 21.93 -18.20 16.26
N ASP A 339 22.90 -19.10 16.08
CA ASP A 339 22.63 -20.50 15.74
C ASP A 339 21.83 -21.19 16.86
N ALA A 340 22.19 -20.97 18.13
CA ALA A 340 21.43 -21.52 19.25
C ALA A 340 20.01 -20.97 19.36
N ALA A 341 19.82 -19.66 19.07
CA ALA A 341 18.53 -19.03 19.05
C ALA A 341 17.66 -19.58 17.89
N MET A 342 18.23 -19.75 16.70
CA MET A 342 17.55 -20.35 15.55
C MET A 342 17.11 -21.79 15.83
N ASP A 343 17.96 -22.61 16.47
CA ASP A 343 17.61 -23.98 16.79
C ASP A 343 16.50 -24.10 17.86
N ALA A 344 16.41 -23.13 18.75
CA ALA A 344 15.28 -23.04 19.68
C ALA A 344 13.98 -22.67 18.95
N VAL A 345 14.02 -21.65 18.11
CA VAL A 345 12.85 -21.14 17.38
C VAL A 345 12.28 -22.18 16.40
N LYS A 346 13.07 -23.02 15.77
CA LYS A 346 12.60 -24.13 14.93
C LYS A 346 11.64 -25.08 15.66
N LYS A 347 11.79 -25.19 16.98
CA LYS A 347 10.95 -26.05 17.85
C LYS A 347 9.71 -25.32 18.38
N TRP A 348 9.60 -24.04 18.15
CA TRP A 348 8.46 -23.25 18.60
C TRP A 348 7.21 -23.57 17.82
N ARG A 349 6.06 -23.37 18.46
CA ARG A 349 4.74 -23.49 17.85
C ARG A 349 3.86 -22.35 18.33
N ALA A 350 3.12 -21.76 17.43
CA ALA A 350 2.18 -20.67 17.71
C ALA A 350 0.80 -20.99 17.16
N LYS A 351 -0.22 -20.41 17.77
CA LYS A 351 -1.56 -20.39 17.22
C LYS A 351 -1.53 -19.50 15.95
N PRO A 352 -1.95 -19.98 14.76
CA PRO A 352 -1.98 -19.16 13.56
C PRO A 352 -2.83 -17.91 13.77
N ALA A 353 -2.42 -16.79 13.23
CA ALA A 353 -3.28 -15.62 13.16
C ALA A 353 -4.46 -15.89 12.23
N SER A 354 -5.59 -15.25 12.48
CA SER A 354 -6.73 -15.32 11.57
C SER A 354 -7.34 -13.94 11.39
N ILE A 355 -7.63 -13.59 10.15
CA ILE A 355 -8.36 -12.38 9.77
C ILE A 355 -9.67 -12.83 9.14
N ASN A 356 -10.80 -12.39 9.69
CA ASN A 356 -12.13 -12.77 9.21
C ASN A 356 -12.33 -14.30 9.07
N GLY A 357 -11.76 -15.09 10.01
CA GLY A 357 -11.85 -16.55 10.00
C GLY A 357 -10.87 -17.27 9.06
N THR A 358 -10.09 -16.57 8.26
CA THR A 358 -9.06 -17.14 7.39
C THR A 358 -7.70 -17.08 8.08
N ARG A 359 -6.99 -18.22 8.14
CA ARG A 359 -5.64 -18.28 8.71
C ARG A 359 -4.65 -17.57 7.80
N VAL A 360 -3.82 -16.71 8.39
CA VAL A 360 -2.81 -15.89 7.68
C VAL A 360 -1.43 -16.12 8.25
N GLU A 361 -0.41 -15.99 7.41
CA GLU A 361 0.98 -15.99 7.84
C GLU A 361 1.34 -14.65 8.46
N THR A 362 2.11 -14.67 9.57
CA THR A 362 2.57 -13.45 10.24
C THR A 362 4.09 -13.42 10.37
N ILE A 363 4.65 -12.22 10.37
CA ILE A 363 6.08 -11.99 10.60
C ILE A 363 6.23 -11.19 11.89
N SER A 364 7.09 -11.67 12.79
CA SER A 364 7.41 -10.98 14.04
C SER A 364 8.91 -10.96 14.30
N THR A 365 9.33 -10.17 15.28
CA THR A 365 10.72 -10.12 15.72
C THR A 365 10.83 -10.72 17.12
N VAL A 366 11.74 -11.66 17.27
CA VAL A 366 12.04 -12.30 18.56
C VAL A 366 13.42 -11.85 19.04
N THR A 367 13.51 -11.48 20.30
CA THR A 367 14.76 -11.06 20.94
C THR A 367 15.12 -12.04 22.05
N PHE A 368 16.35 -12.52 22.02
CA PHE A 368 16.94 -13.33 23.08
C PHE A 368 18.09 -12.56 23.72
N ASP A 369 18.14 -12.56 25.05
CA ASP A 369 19.26 -12.05 25.79
C ASP A 369 20.08 -13.23 26.36
N PHE A 370 21.34 -13.33 25.95
CA PHE A 370 22.28 -14.35 26.39
C PHE A 370 23.24 -13.75 27.43
N GLU A 371 22.94 -13.97 28.70
CA GLU A 371 23.78 -13.55 29.82
C GLU A 371 24.43 -14.76 30.48
N LEU A 372 25.68 -14.59 30.96
CA LEU A 372 26.39 -15.57 31.78
C LEU A 372 26.11 -15.26 33.23
N HIS A 373 25.42 -16.14 33.89
CA HIS A 373 25.24 -16.15 35.36
C HIS A 373 26.31 -16.97 36.06
#